data_34afe9cb12ed59cd31cd5e24660b2052
#
_entry.id   34afe9cb12ed59cd31cd5e24660b2052
#
_cell.length_a   1.000
_cell.length_b   1.000
_cell.length_c   1.000
_cell.angle_alpha   90.00
_cell.angle_beta   90.00
_cell.angle_gamma   90.00
#
_symmetry.space_group_name_H-M   'P 1'
#
loop_
_entity.id
_entity.type
_entity.pdbx_description
1 polymer ?
#
loop_
_entity_poly.entity_id
_entity_poly.type
_entity_poly.pdbx_seq_one_letter_code
_entity_poly.pdbx_strand_id
1 'polypeptide(L)'
;MKTIILGPPGTGKTTTLLNLVEDFLRAGTDIKKIGYFSFTKKAAWEATHRAEQKFMIDQKEIPYFRTLHSLAFRTLGMNKERVMKSPDYRDFGLKCGIPIKTAWYNDEDGVFNSDNEYLRLINKARVLEMPVLDLYDKNEHHMDIERDLLYLLDQELKKYKTEKGLYDYDDMLEQFIDQDVSPSFDVLFIDEAQDLSPLQWRMVRTLWKKANKTYIAGDDDQAIFRWAGADVDTFIALKDEVDHIDTLNQSYRIPGGPIHELSQDIIRKVTNRYDKEYMPRQEQGDLTRYSDVTQVDMSQGEWLVLSSANYFLDEIKDLCRLQGWYYAHKTKNSVKLDLLLAIQTWEKWRSMEHLLPVASIKNVYAYLGENVTKGYRTGKTLNESEEGYYIEECTQQHGLQTDEVWYKAFAGLDVDTENYIRNMLANDEKITQNPRITLSTIHAAKGGEADNVLILPDITKSAVDNDDINPDELHRLFYVGVTRAKKSLHILEPRNYERCYVI
;
A
#
# COMPACT_ATOMS: atom_id res chain seq x y z
N MET A 1 29.58 -15.13 1.78
CA MET A 1 28.81 -15.69 0.66
C MET A 1 27.57 -14.82 0.46
N LYS A 2 27.32 -14.39 -0.77
CA LYS A 2 26.18 -13.58 -1.16
C LYS A 2 25.40 -14.28 -2.26
N THR A 3 24.09 -14.38 -2.11
CA THR A 3 23.19 -15.04 -3.06
C THR A 3 22.03 -14.14 -3.41
N ILE A 4 21.75 -13.94 -4.70
CA ILE A 4 20.49 -13.34 -5.17
C ILE A 4 19.46 -14.45 -5.37
N ILE A 5 18.24 -14.21 -4.92
CA ILE A 5 17.08 -15.05 -5.19
C ILE A 5 16.11 -14.25 -6.06
N LEU A 6 16.10 -14.55 -7.35
CA LEU A 6 15.15 -13.94 -8.29
C LEU A 6 13.81 -14.66 -8.15
N GLY A 7 12.77 -13.90 -7.82
CA GLY A 7 11.44 -14.46 -7.58
C GLY A 7 10.36 -13.78 -8.40
N PRO A 8 10.07 -14.24 -9.62
CA PRO A 8 8.92 -13.77 -10.39
C PRO A 8 7.60 -13.77 -9.61
N PRO A 9 6.52 -13.16 -10.13
CA PRO A 9 5.27 -13.00 -9.40
C PRO A 9 4.72 -14.35 -8.90
N GLY A 10 4.39 -14.41 -7.60
CA GLY A 10 3.77 -15.60 -6.99
C GLY A 10 4.67 -16.81 -6.81
N THR A 11 5.99 -16.69 -6.98
CA THR A 11 6.93 -17.80 -6.81
C THR A 11 7.32 -18.08 -5.37
N GLY A 12 6.81 -17.30 -4.40
CA GLY A 12 7.03 -17.57 -2.98
C GLY A 12 8.36 -17.07 -2.44
N LYS A 13 8.89 -15.92 -2.93
CA LYS A 13 10.13 -15.30 -2.41
C LYS A 13 10.20 -15.29 -0.88
N THR A 14 9.26 -14.60 -0.23
CA THR A 14 9.21 -14.48 1.23
C THR A 14 9.14 -15.85 1.92
N THR A 15 8.39 -16.81 1.36
CA THR A 15 8.32 -18.18 1.87
C THR A 15 9.67 -18.87 1.78
N THR A 16 10.37 -18.72 0.67
CA THR A 16 11.72 -19.28 0.46
C THR A 16 12.70 -18.69 1.47
N LEU A 17 12.70 -17.37 1.66
CA LEU A 17 13.55 -16.74 2.67
C LEU A 17 13.24 -17.25 4.08
N LEU A 18 11.97 -17.39 4.46
CA LEU A 18 11.59 -17.92 5.77
C LEU A 18 11.94 -19.42 5.93
N ASN A 19 11.93 -20.19 4.86
CA ASN A 19 12.44 -21.59 4.90
C ASN A 19 13.94 -21.61 5.15
N LEU A 20 14.71 -20.73 4.50
CA LEU A 20 16.15 -20.59 4.78
C LEU A 20 16.40 -20.14 6.23
N VAL A 21 15.61 -19.20 6.77
CA VAL A 21 15.68 -18.84 8.21
C VAL A 21 15.49 -20.08 9.08
N GLU A 22 14.48 -20.92 8.78
CA GLU A 22 14.22 -22.16 9.52
C GLU A 22 15.42 -23.11 9.48
N ASP A 23 16.04 -23.29 8.30
CA ASP A 23 17.20 -24.15 8.13
C ASP A 23 18.40 -23.67 8.97
N PHE A 24 18.63 -22.35 9.03
CA PHE A 24 19.66 -21.78 9.91
C PHE A 24 19.34 -21.97 11.39
N LEU A 25 18.10 -21.81 11.80
CA LEU A 25 17.68 -22.07 13.20
C LEU A 25 17.87 -23.54 13.56
N ARG A 26 17.50 -24.48 12.69
CA ARG A 26 17.73 -25.91 12.87
C ARG A 26 19.22 -26.27 12.94
N ALA A 27 20.06 -25.52 12.23
CA ALA A 27 21.52 -25.66 12.30
C ALA A 27 22.14 -25.03 13.55
N GLY A 28 21.34 -24.45 14.46
CA GLY A 28 21.80 -23.87 15.72
C GLY A 28 22.18 -22.39 15.65
N THR A 29 21.85 -21.68 14.59
CA THR A 29 22.06 -20.22 14.51
C THR A 29 21.13 -19.50 15.49
N ASP A 30 21.66 -18.57 16.29
CA ASP A 30 20.85 -17.75 17.18
C ASP A 30 19.98 -16.80 16.35
N ILE A 31 18.67 -16.79 16.61
CA ILE A 31 17.71 -15.91 15.95
C ILE A 31 18.09 -14.42 16.04
N LYS A 32 18.76 -14.01 17.11
CA LYS A 32 19.28 -12.65 17.29
C LYS A 32 20.52 -12.35 16.44
N LYS A 33 21.04 -13.33 15.72
CA LYS A 33 22.09 -13.18 14.70
C LYS A 33 21.57 -13.28 13.27
N ILE A 34 20.26 -13.37 13.11
CA ILE A 34 19.59 -13.36 11.82
C ILE A 34 18.94 -11.99 11.60
N GLY A 35 19.39 -11.28 10.57
CA GLY A 35 18.78 -10.04 10.11
C GLY A 35 17.82 -10.31 8.94
N TYR A 36 16.58 -9.81 9.01
CA TYR A 36 15.59 -9.84 7.94
C TYR A 36 15.05 -8.45 7.70
N PHE A 37 15.37 -7.85 6.56
CA PHE A 37 15.00 -6.47 6.26
C PHE A 37 14.23 -6.40 4.96
N SER A 38 13.17 -5.57 4.96
CA SER A 38 12.34 -5.30 3.79
C SER A 38 12.17 -3.80 3.57
N PHE A 39 11.79 -3.43 2.35
CA PHE A 39 11.59 -2.03 1.96
C PHE A 39 10.43 -1.39 2.72
N THR A 40 9.23 -2.03 2.76
CA THR A 40 8.04 -1.46 3.35
C THR A 40 7.73 -2.03 4.74
N LYS A 41 7.00 -1.26 5.56
CA LYS A 41 6.48 -1.74 6.85
C LYS A 41 5.54 -2.92 6.67
N LYS A 42 4.70 -2.90 5.62
CA LYS A 42 3.76 -3.98 5.33
C LYS A 42 4.50 -5.30 5.06
N ALA A 43 5.52 -5.28 4.20
CA ALA A 43 6.31 -6.46 3.88
C ALA A 43 7.11 -6.96 5.11
N ALA A 44 7.70 -6.05 5.88
CA ALA A 44 8.40 -6.40 7.12
C ALA A 44 7.44 -6.98 8.17
N TRP A 45 6.24 -6.43 8.32
CA TRP A 45 5.20 -6.94 9.21
C TRP A 45 4.72 -8.34 8.79
N GLU A 46 4.47 -8.54 7.50
CA GLU A 46 4.06 -9.83 6.96
C GLU A 46 5.13 -10.91 7.21
N ALA A 47 6.40 -10.59 6.95
CA ALA A 47 7.51 -11.50 7.22
C ALA A 47 7.63 -11.81 8.73
N THR A 48 7.50 -10.80 9.60
CA THR A 48 7.50 -10.96 11.05
C THR A 48 6.37 -11.87 11.51
N HIS A 49 5.13 -11.59 11.07
CA HIS A 49 3.96 -12.37 11.47
C HIS A 49 4.02 -13.83 10.99
N ARG A 50 4.48 -14.05 9.75
CA ARG A 50 4.74 -15.41 9.24
C ARG A 50 5.85 -16.12 10.02
N ALA A 51 6.89 -15.40 10.43
CA ALA A 51 7.96 -15.95 11.26
C ALA A 51 7.46 -16.34 12.67
N GLU A 52 6.65 -15.47 13.31
CA GLU A 52 6.01 -15.75 14.61
C GLU A 52 5.19 -17.05 14.55
N GLN A 53 4.33 -17.17 13.54
CA GLN A 53 3.49 -18.36 13.35
C GLN A 53 4.32 -19.62 13.02
N LYS A 54 5.29 -19.47 12.13
CA LYS A 54 6.09 -20.62 11.64
C LYS A 54 7.04 -21.16 12.69
N PHE A 55 7.66 -20.26 13.47
CA PHE A 55 8.70 -20.62 14.45
C PHE A 55 8.17 -20.70 15.87
N MET A 56 6.92 -20.30 16.11
CA MET A 56 6.29 -20.24 17.43
C MET A 56 7.10 -19.34 18.41
N ILE A 57 7.59 -18.21 17.91
CA ILE A 57 8.48 -17.28 18.63
C ILE A 57 7.74 -15.93 18.75
N ASP A 58 7.84 -15.26 19.91
CA ASP A 58 7.29 -13.91 20.13
C ASP A 58 8.08 -12.87 19.30
N GLN A 59 7.42 -11.84 18.81
CA GLN A 59 8.04 -10.73 18.06
C GLN A 59 9.21 -10.08 18.81
N LYS A 60 9.19 -10.09 20.12
CA LYS A 60 10.29 -9.55 20.96
C LYS A 60 11.57 -10.35 20.84
N GLU A 61 11.49 -11.60 20.46
CA GLU A 61 12.63 -12.51 20.30
C GLU A 61 13.28 -12.42 18.92
N ILE A 62 12.60 -11.78 17.93
CA ILE A 62 13.08 -11.54 16.56
C ILE A 62 13.38 -10.04 16.31
N PRO A 63 14.36 -9.46 17.02
CA PRO A 63 14.61 -8.02 17.06
C PRO A 63 15.00 -7.40 15.72
N TYR A 64 15.43 -8.21 14.76
CA TYR A 64 15.95 -7.77 13.46
C TYR A 64 15.07 -8.14 12.26
N PHE A 65 13.81 -8.48 12.47
CA PHE A 65 12.79 -8.58 11.42
C PHE A 65 12.06 -7.25 11.28
N ARG A 66 12.50 -6.38 10.36
CA ARG A 66 12.02 -4.99 10.28
C ARG A 66 12.40 -4.28 8.98
N THR A 67 12.03 -3.00 8.86
CA THR A 67 12.54 -2.13 7.79
C THR A 67 13.94 -1.58 8.14
N LEU A 68 14.70 -1.16 7.12
CA LEU A 68 16.01 -0.51 7.29
C LEU A 68 15.91 0.75 8.19
N HIS A 69 14.90 1.59 7.98
CA HIS A 69 14.65 2.77 8.83
C HIS A 69 14.40 2.39 10.30
N SER A 70 13.62 1.34 10.55
CA SER A 70 13.39 0.86 11.93
C SER A 70 14.65 0.32 12.59
N LEU A 71 15.56 -0.28 11.82
CA LEU A 71 16.87 -0.68 12.32
C LEU A 71 17.70 0.54 12.69
N ALA A 72 17.86 1.51 11.76
CA ALA A 72 18.63 2.73 11.99
C ALA A 72 18.09 3.49 13.22
N PHE A 73 16.79 3.74 13.28
CA PHE A 73 16.14 4.43 14.41
C PHE A 73 16.46 3.81 15.77
N ARG A 74 16.38 2.48 15.87
CA ARG A 74 16.63 1.78 17.14
C ARG A 74 18.11 1.71 17.50
N THR A 75 18.97 1.43 16.52
CA THR A 75 20.41 1.28 16.75
C THR A 75 21.05 2.60 17.16
N LEU A 76 20.58 3.71 16.59
CA LEU A 76 21.02 5.06 16.94
C LEU A 76 20.38 5.60 18.24
N GLY A 77 19.43 4.87 18.84
CA GLY A 77 18.71 5.34 20.03
C GLY A 77 17.93 6.64 19.82
N MET A 78 17.41 6.86 18.61
CA MET A 78 16.72 8.10 18.24
C MET A 78 15.42 8.30 18.99
N ASN A 79 15.07 9.56 19.27
CA ASN A 79 13.82 9.92 19.94
C ASN A 79 12.72 10.22 18.89
N LYS A 80 11.59 9.48 19.01
CA LYS A 80 10.43 9.64 18.11
C LYS A 80 9.85 11.07 18.07
N GLU A 81 10.01 11.84 19.16
CA GLU A 81 9.53 13.23 19.23
C GLU A 81 10.37 14.19 18.38
N ARG A 82 11.60 13.80 18.04
CA ARG A 82 12.51 14.58 17.18
C ARG A 82 12.40 14.21 15.71
N VAL A 83 11.58 13.25 15.35
CA VAL A 83 11.31 12.93 13.92
C VAL A 83 10.43 14.00 13.33
N MET A 84 10.85 14.60 12.23
CA MET A 84 10.08 15.64 11.51
C MET A 84 8.69 15.14 11.12
N LYS A 85 7.69 15.97 11.36
CA LYS A 85 6.27 15.75 11.06
C LYS A 85 5.72 16.90 10.24
N SER A 86 4.51 16.75 9.71
CA SER A 86 3.85 17.80 8.92
C SER A 86 3.85 19.19 9.58
N PRO A 87 3.68 19.36 10.92
CA PRO A 87 3.82 20.67 11.55
C PRO A 87 5.21 21.28 11.41
N ASP A 88 6.28 20.46 11.50
CA ASP A 88 7.66 20.96 11.41
C ASP A 88 7.98 21.43 9.99
N TYR A 89 7.51 20.70 8.97
CA TYR A 89 7.64 21.11 7.57
C TYR A 89 6.84 22.40 7.29
N ARG A 90 5.67 22.59 7.90
CA ARG A 90 4.92 23.84 7.78
C ARG A 90 5.65 25.02 8.43
N ASP A 91 6.23 24.83 9.63
CA ASP A 91 7.05 25.85 10.32
C ASP A 91 8.28 26.23 9.46
N PHE A 92 8.94 25.23 8.88
CA PHE A 92 10.01 25.45 7.91
C PHE A 92 9.55 26.27 6.71
N GLY A 93 8.40 25.91 6.12
CA GLY A 93 7.83 26.64 4.98
C GLY A 93 7.53 28.10 5.31
N LEU A 94 6.94 28.37 6.48
CA LEU A 94 6.69 29.73 6.96
C LEU A 94 7.99 30.52 7.13
N LYS A 95 9.05 29.90 7.69
CA LYS A 95 10.36 30.52 7.86
C LYS A 95 11.01 30.89 6.51
N CYS A 96 10.82 30.06 5.49
CA CYS A 96 11.40 30.26 4.16
C CYS A 96 10.49 31.02 3.17
N GLY A 97 9.27 31.38 3.58
CA GLY A 97 8.30 32.07 2.71
C GLY A 97 7.70 31.20 1.61
N ILE A 98 7.71 29.86 1.77
CA ILE A 98 7.12 28.91 0.82
C ILE A 98 5.88 28.21 1.42
N PRO A 99 4.79 28.01 0.65
CA PRO A 99 3.62 27.33 1.15
C PRO A 99 3.87 25.80 1.22
N ILE A 100 3.71 25.24 2.42
CA ILE A 100 3.71 23.78 2.64
C ILE A 100 2.45 23.45 3.45
N LYS A 101 1.50 22.73 2.85
CA LYS A 101 0.29 22.29 3.54
C LYS A 101 0.48 20.93 4.16
N THR A 102 1.13 20.03 3.43
CA THR A 102 1.34 18.64 3.81
C THR A 102 2.75 18.18 3.45
N ALA A 103 3.39 17.50 4.39
CA ALA A 103 4.63 16.77 4.14
C ALA A 103 4.75 15.63 5.16
N TRP A 104 4.88 14.39 4.70
CA TRP A 104 5.02 13.21 5.56
C TRP A 104 5.65 12.03 4.81
N TYR A 105 6.23 11.10 5.56
CA TYR A 105 6.58 9.79 5.03
C TYR A 105 5.39 8.84 5.13
N ASN A 106 5.06 8.19 4.04
CA ASN A 106 4.05 7.14 4.02
C ASN A 106 4.66 5.86 4.62
N ASP A 107 4.04 5.38 5.68
CA ASP A 107 4.50 4.19 6.39
C ASP A 107 4.29 2.88 5.60
N GLU A 108 3.41 2.89 4.59
CA GLU A 108 3.09 1.68 3.81
C GLU A 108 4.11 1.44 2.69
N ASP A 109 4.47 2.49 1.95
CA ASP A 109 5.38 2.42 0.80
C ASP A 109 6.77 3.04 1.07
N GLY A 110 6.99 3.61 2.27
CA GLY A 110 8.26 4.20 2.67
C GLY A 110 8.63 5.48 1.90
N VAL A 111 7.66 6.10 1.21
CA VAL A 111 7.88 7.22 0.32
C VAL A 111 7.57 8.55 1.00
N PHE A 112 8.41 9.56 0.75
CA PHE A 112 8.15 10.93 1.16
C PHE A 112 7.08 11.56 0.25
N ASN A 113 6.07 12.16 0.87
CA ASN A 113 4.97 12.84 0.19
C ASN A 113 4.90 14.30 0.65
N SER A 114 4.79 15.22 -0.29
CA SER A 114 4.53 16.64 -0.03
C SER A 114 3.72 17.26 -1.16
N ASP A 115 2.92 18.28 -0.85
CA ASP A 115 2.29 19.15 -1.83
C ASP A 115 3.27 20.17 -2.42
N ASN A 116 4.45 20.34 -1.80
CA ASN A 116 5.49 21.27 -2.24
C ASN A 116 6.54 20.55 -3.10
N GLU A 117 6.76 21.05 -4.32
CA GLU A 117 7.68 20.44 -5.30
C GLU A 117 9.15 20.54 -4.92
N TYR A 118 9.55 21.65 -4.31
CA TYR A 118 10.93 21.82 -3.81
C TYR A 118 11.29 20.73 -2.80
N LEU A 119 10.41 20.46 -1.84
CA LEU A 119 10.64 19.40 -0.85
C LEU A 119 10.68 18.01 -1.47
N ARG A 120 9.83 17.74 -2.47
CA ARG A 120 9.87 16.45 -3.19
C ARG A 120 11.20 16.27 -3.90
N LEU A 121 11.70 17.33 -4.57
CA LEU A 121 12.95 17.27 -5.31
C LEU A 121 14.17 17.14 -4.37
N ILE A 122 14.19 17.90 -3.26
CA ILE A 122 15.22 17.79 -2.22
C ILE A 122 15.27 16.37 -1.65
N ASN A 123 14.12 15.79 -1.29
CA ASN A 123 14.07 14.42 -0.78
C ASN A 123 14.53 13.41 -1.85
N LYS A 124 14.04 13.54 -3.10
CA LYS A 124 14.42 12.65 -4.20
C LYS A 124 15.94 12.69 -4.45
N ALA A 125 16.56 13.88 -4.42
CA ALA A 125 18.00 14.02 -4.57
C ALA A 125 18.77 13.28 -3.46
N ARG A 126 18.30 13.36 -2.22
CA ARG A 126 18.91 12.67 -1.07
C ARG A 126 18.83 11.16 -1.19
N VAL A 127 17.64 10.60 -1.48
CA VAL A 127 17.51 9.15 -1.62
C VAL A 127 18.28 8.59 -2.81
N LEU A 128 18.49 9.42 -3.86
CA LEU A 128 19.33 9.09 -5.02
C LEU A 128 20.82 9.35 -4.77
N GLU A 129 21.21 9.90 -3.60
CA GLU A 129 22.57 10.28 -3.25
C GLU A 129 23.22 11.22 -4.29
N MET A 130 22.44 12.18 -4.78
CA MET A 130 22.81 13.11 -5.83
C MET A 130 22.68 14.55 -5.33
N PRO A 131 23.58 15.47 -5.72
CA PRO A 131 23.37 16.89 -5.47
C PRO A 131 22.03 17.35 -6.05
N VAL A 132 21.29 18.18 -5.29
CA VAL A 132 19.93 18.60 -5.70
C VAL A 132 19.94 19.37 -7.03
N LEU A 133 20.99 20.13 -7.30
CA LEU A 133 21.14 20.84 -8.58
C LEU A 133 21.43 19.91 -9.74
N ASP A 134 22.18 18.82 -9.54
CA ASP A 134 22.43 17.83 -10.58
C ASP A 134 21.14 17.09 -10.96
N LEU A 135 20.27 16.82 -9.96
CA LEU A 135 18.96 16.25 -10.22
C LEU A 135 18.04 17.25 -10.96
N TYR A 136 18.07 18.52 -10.56
CA TYR A 136 17.33 19.59 -11.24
C TYR A 136 17.77 19.74 -12.70
N ASP A 137 19.07 19.82 -12.95
CA ASP A 137 19.63 20.01 -14.28
C ASP A 137 19.41 18.81 -15.23
N LYS A 138 19.18 17.59 -14.69
CA LYS A 138 18.80 16.39 -15.44
C LYS A 138 17.33 16.38 -15.88
N ASN A 139 16.46 17.07 -15.15
CA ASN A 139 15.00 17.06 -15.38
C ASN A 139 14.60 18.40 -16.01
N GLU A 140 14.61 18.52 -17.32
CA GLU A 140 14.36 19.76 -18.07
C GLU A 140 12.95 20.36 -17.90
N HIS A 141 12.03 19.67 -17.21
CA HIS A 141 10.60 20.03 -17.16
C HIS A 141 10.12 20.67 -15.84
N HIS A 142 11.01 21.11 -14.96
CA HIS A 142 10.64 21.81 -13.72
C HIS A 142 10.40 23.30 -13.96
N MET A 143 9.49 23.66 -14.88
CA MET A 143 9.23 25.07 -15.25
C MET A 143 8.76 25.97 -14.12
N ASP A 144 8.26 25.40 -13.02
CA ASP A 144 7.75 26.16 -11.86
C ASP A 144 8.74 26.18 -10.67
N ILE A 145 9.95 25.61 -10.80
CA ILE A 145 10.96 25.56 -9.75
C ILE A 145 12.14 26.48 -10.09
N GLU A 146 12.39 27.48 -9.25
CA GLU A 146 13.56 28.33 -9.35
C GLU A 146 14.79 27.60 -8.81
N ARG A 147 15.81 27.45 -9.65
CA ARG A 147 17.05 26.70 -9.36
C ARG A 147 17.79 27.21 -8.10
N ASP A 148 17.94 28.53 -8.00
CA ASP A 148 18.66 29.14 -6.87
C ASP A 148 17.88 29.02 -5.56
N LEU A 149 16.55 29.15 -5.63
CA LEU A 149 15.67 28.94 -4.48
C LEU A 149 15.70 27.47 -4.03
N LEU A 150 15.71 26.51 -4.96
CA LEU A 150 15.86 25.09 -4.65
C LEU A 150 17.13 24.81 -3.85
N TYR A 151 18.27 25.34 -4.30
CA TYR A 151 19.53 25.19 -3.58
C TYR A 151 19.49 25.82 -2.19
N LEU A 152 18.96 27.04 -2.09
CA LEU A 152 18.79 27.74 -0.81
C LEU A 152 17.92 26.92 0.16
N LEU A 153 16.80 26.38 -0.31
CA LEU A 153 15.89 25.58 0.50
C LEU A 153 16.52 24.27 0.98
N ASP A 154 17.33 23.60 0.15
CA ASP A 154 18.09 22.42 0.58
C ASP A 154 19.05 22.75 1.73
N GLN A 155 19.77 23.86 1.65
CA GLN A 155 20.69 24.30 2.72
C GLN A 155 19.93 24.72 3.99
N GLU A 156 18.86 25.52 3.83
CA GLU A 156 18.06 25.99 4.98
C GLU A 156 17.32 24.84 5.66
N LEU A 157 16.90 23.77 4.95
CA LEU A 157 16.29 22.59 5.57
C LEU A 157 17.29 21.85 6.47
N LYS A 158 18.53 21.68 6.02
CA LYS A 158 19.61 21.08 6.81
C LYS A 158 19.90 21.89 8.07
N LYS A 159 20.00 23.22 7.93
CA LYS A 159 20.20 24.14 9.02
C LYS A 159 19.03 24.13 10.01
N TYR A 160 17.80 24.18 9.51
CA TYR A 160 16.58 24.11 10.32
C TYR A 160 16.52 22.85 11.18
N LYS A 161 16.80 21.66 10.59
CA LYS A 161 16.88 20.40 11.31
C LYS A 161 17.92 20.44 12.42
N THR A 162 19.10 20.98 12.13
CA THR A 162 20.19 21.12 13.11
C THR A 162 19.82 22.05 14.27
N GLU A 163 19.26 23.24 13.97
CA GLU A 163 18.86 24.25 14.99
C GLU A 163 17.75 23.73 15.91
N LYS A 164 16.81 22.94 15.38
CA LYS A 164 15.69 22.37 16.15
C LYS A 164 16.01 21.02 16.77
N GLY A 165 17.16 20.42 16.46
CA GLY A 165 17.52 19.07 16.88
C GLY A 165 16.59 18.00 16.31
N LEU A 166 16.10 18.23 15.08
CA LEU A 166 15.18 17.33 14.37
C LEU A 166 15.96 16.49 13.34
N TYR A 167 15.37 15.38 12.95
CA TYR A 167 15.83 14.53 11.85
C TYR A 167 14.64 13.98 11.06
N ASP A 168 14.83 13.73 9.78
CA ASP A 168 13.88 13.03 8.93
C ASP A 168 14.29 11.56 8.74
N TYR A 169 13.56 10.83 7.89
CA TYR A 169 13.82 9.41 7.67
C TYR A 169 15.15 9.17 6.94
N ASP A 170 15.58 10.07 6.03
CA ASP A 170 16.84 9.92 5.31
C ASP A 170 18.03 10.17 6.23
N ASP A 171 17.92 11.16 7.15
CA ASP A 171 18.95 11.40 8.18
C ASP A 171 19.21 10.16 9.04
N MET A 172 18.21 9.33 9.29
CA MET A 172 18.38 8.08 10.06
C MET A 172 19.31 7.10 9.33
N LEU A 173 19.13 6.97 8.02
CA LEU A 173 19.97 6.08 7.20
C LEU A 173 21.39 6.64 7.06
N GLU A 174 21.52 7.93 6.75
CA GLU A 174 22.80 8.62 6.63
C GLU A 174 23.63 8.48 7.93
N GLN A 175 23.04 8.81 9.09
CA GLN A 175 23.73 8.71 10.37
C GLN A 175 24.08 7.26 10.74
N PHE A 176 23.24 6.28 10.42
CA PHE A 176 23.54 4.86 10.64
C PHE A 176 24.78 4.43 9.86
N ILE A 177 24.88 4.87 8.60
CA ILE A 177 25.99 4.56 7.71
C ILE A 177 27.28 5.27 8.18
N ASP A 178 27.18 6.58 8.46
CA ASP A 178 28.34 7.42 8.81
C ASP A 178 28.97 7.02 10.15
N GLN A 179 28.15 6.59 11.11
CA GLN A 179 28.64 6.12 12.43
C GLN A 179 29.06 4.64 12.42
N ASP A 180 28.84 3.91 11.32
CA ASP A 180 29.12 2.48 11.17
C ASP A 180 28.61 1.61 12.34
N VAL A 181 27.43 1.90 12.83
CA VAL A 181 26.80 1.24 14.01
C VAL A 181 26.09 -0.09 13.66
N SER A 182 26.37 -0.64 12.48
CA SER A 182 25.77 -1.89 12.03
C SER A 182 26.02 -3.05 13.00
N PRO A 183 24.99 -3.79 13.43
CA PRO A 183 25.18 -5.07 14.12
C PRO A 183 25.81 -6.11 13.21
N SER A 184 26.45 -7.12 13.81
CA SER A 184 26.96 -8.28 13.06
C SER A 184 25.91 -9.37 12.98
N PHE A 185 25.77 -9.97 11.78
CA PHE A 185 24.84 -11.07 11.52
C PHE A 185 25.58 -12.33 11.08
N ASP A 186 25.10 -13.49 11.52
CA ASP A 186 25.50 -14.76 10.90
C ASP A 186 24.84 -14.90 9.53
N VAL A 187 23.58 -14.47 9.42
CA VAL A 187 22.83 -14.45 8.17
C VAL A 187 22.02 -13.18 8.03
N LEU A 188 22.06 -12.59 6.85
CA LEU A 188 21.32 -11.39 6.47
C LEU A 188 20.37 -11.71 5.31
N PHE A 189 19.11 -11.37 5.46
CA PHE A 189 18.10 -11.44 4.42
C PHE A 189 17.61 -10.04 4.07
N ILE A 190 17.57 -9.74 2.76
CA ILE A 190 17.00 -8.52 2.20
C ILE A 190 15.86 -8.94 1.28
N ASP A 191 14.63 -8.54 1.59
CA ASP A 191 13.43 -8.85 0.79
C ASP A 191 12.95 -7.61 0.03
N GLU A 192 12.33 -7.81 -1.13
CA GLU A 192 11.88 -6.76 -2.07
C GLU A 192 13.01 -5.78 -2.45
N ALA A 193 14.19 -6.32 -2.71
CA ALA A 193 15.41 -5.55 -2.92
C ALA A 193 15.39 -4.64 -4.16
N GLN A 194 14.56 -4.95 -5.17
CA GLN A 194 14.39 -4.15 -6.37
C GLN A 194 13.77 -2.77 -6.11
N ASP A 195 13.19 -2.55 -4.93
CA ASP A 195 12.57 -1.28 -4.56
C ASP A 195 13.48 -0.37 -3.72
N LEU A 196 14.69 -0.79 -3.41
CA LEU A 196 15.63 -0.02 -2.61
C LEU A 196 16.23 1.16 -3.39
N SER A 197 16.30 2.32 -2.73
CA SER A 197 17.00 3.49 -3.24
C SER A 197 18.53 3.37 -3.10
N PRO A 198 19.33 4.19 -3.80
CA PRO A 198 20.79 4.23 -3.62
C PRO A 198 21.23 4.39 -2.17
N LEU A 199 20.59 5.30 -1.40
CA LEU A 199 20.88 5.49 0.02
C LEU A 199 20.59 4.21 0.84
N GLN A 200 19.50 3.51 0.55
CA GLN A 200 19.18 2.24 1.20
C GLN A 200 20.17 1.14 0.77
N TRP A 201 20.58 1.10 -0.49
CA TRP A 201 21.63 0.20 -0.96
C TRP A 201 22.95 0.42 -0.24
N ARG A 202 23.33 1.68 0.00
CA ARG A 202 24.53 2.01 0.78
C ARG A 202 24.43 1.45 2.21
N MET A 203 23.25 1.57 2.85
CA MET A 203 23.02 0.96 4.16
C MET A 203 23.10 -0.57 4.09
N VAL A 204 22.47 -1.21 3.11
CA VAL A 204 22.56 -2.68 2.91
C VAL A 204 24.01 -3.12 2.73
N ARG A 205 24.81 -2.37 1.94
CA ARG A 205 26.25 -2.66 1.78
C ARG A 205 27.04 -2.51 3.09
N THR A 206 26.61 -1.66 4.00
CA THR A 206 27.18 -1.57 5.36
C THR A 206 26.82 -2.81 6.19
N LEU A 207 25.58 -3.27 6.10
CA LEU A 207 25.12 -4.48 6.80
C LEU A 207 25.83 -5.75 6.29
N TRP A 208 25.89 -5.96 4.97
CA TRP A 208 26.46 -7.20 4.45
C TRP A 208 27.96 -7.35 4.65
N LYS A 209 28.72 -6.24 4.84
CA LYS A 209 30.14 -6.28 5.22
C LYS A 209 30.34 -6.96 6.58
N LYS A 210 29.32 -6.90 7.46
CA LYS A 210 29.34 -7.48 8.82
C LYS A 210 28.49 -8.77 8.93
N ALA A 211 28.09 -9.33 7.79
CA ALA A 211 27.34 -10.58 7.73
C ALA A 211 28.18 -11.72 7.12
N ASN A 212 28.07 -12.94 7.69
CA ASN A 212 28.78 -14.11 7.17
C ASN A 212 28.14 -14.61 5.88
N LYS A 213 26.79 -14.60 5.80
CA LYS A 213 26.00 -14.96 4.61
C LYS A 213 24.95 -13.89 4.37
N THR A 214 24.67 -13.60 3.08
CA THR A 214 23.64 -12.62 2.69
C THR A 214 22.80 -13.21 1.57
N TYR A 215 21.48 -13.19 1.75
CA TYR A 215 20.49 -13.54 0.75
C TYR A 215 19.68 -12.28 0.38
N ILE A 216 19.63 -11.96 -0.91
CA ILE A 216 18.97 -10.78 -1.45
C ILE A 216 17.87 -11.28 -2.37
N ALA A 217 16.62 -11.12 -1.98
CA ALA A 217 15.48 -11.53 -2.78
C ALA A 217 14.84 -10.31 -3.45
N GLY A 218 14.45 -10.47 -4.71
CA GLY A 218 13.79 -9.44 -5.47
C GLY A 218 13.29 -9.92 -6.83
N ASP A 219 12.62 -8.99 -7.52
CA ASP A 219 12.17 -9.17 -8.88
C ASP A 219 12.24 -7.83 -9.62
N ASP A 220 13.27 -7.65 -10.44
CA ASP A 220 13.48 -6.44 -11.23
C ASP A 220 12.31 -6.14 -12.19
N ASP A 221 11.56 -7.17 -12.61
CA ASP A 221 10.35 -7.01 -13.41
C ASP A 221 9.18 -6.40 -12.62
N GLN A 222 9.25 -6.40 -11.29
CA GLN A 222 8.28 -5.75 -10.39
C GLN A 222 8.78 -4.44 -9.77
N ALA A 223 9.88 -3.87 -10.28
CA ALA A 223 10.43 -2.59 -9.84
C ALA A 223 9.59 -1.43 -10.40
N ILE A 224 8.64 -0.91 -9.63
CA ILE A 224 7.70 0.15 -10.06
C ILE A 224 7.79 1.42 -9.20
N PHE A 225 8.75 1.53 -8.28
CA PHE A 225 8.90 2.69 -7.38
C PHE A 225 10.06 3.61 -7.76
N ARG A 226 10.50 3.62 -9.04
CA ARG A 226 11.57 4.53 -9.51
C ARG A 226 11.21 6.01 -9.32
N TRP A 227 9.93 6.36 -9.49
CA TRP A 227 9.44 7.71 -9.20
C TRP A 227 9.67 8.13 -7.74
N ALA A 228 9.76 7.18 -6.82
CA ALA A 228 10.04 7.35 -5.40
C ALA A 228 11.54 7.20 -5.04
N GLY A 229 12.41 7.02 -6.04
CA GLY A 229 13.84 6.88 -5.86
C GLY A 229 14.37 5.45 -5.81
N ALA A 230 13.54 4.43 -6.07
CA ALA A 230 14.05 3.06 -6.22
C ALA A 230 15.03 2.95 -7.39
N ASP A 231 16.09 2.16 -7.21
CA ASP A 231 17.15 1.97 -8.17
C ASP A 231 17.28 0.50 -8.58
N VAL A 232 16.49 0.15 -9.60
CA VAL A 232 16.51 -1.20 -10.17
C VAL A 232 17.83 -1.49 -10.87
N ASP A 233 18.51 -0.46 -11.40
CA ASP A 233 19.77 -0.64 -12.11
C ASP A 233 20.87 -1.12 -11.15
N THR A 234 20.90 -0.60 -9.92
CA THR A 234 21.77 -1.13 -8.86
C THR A 234 21.43 -2.59 -8.53
N PHE A 235 20.12 -2.96 -8.43
CA PHE A 235 19.75 -4.34 -8.17
C PHE A 235 20.22 -5.28 -9.31
N ILE A 236 20.07 -4.87 -10.56
CA ILE A 236 20.52 -5.66 -11.73
C ILE A 236 22.05 -5.77 -11.76
N ALA A 237 22.78 -4.71 -11.42
CA ALA A 237 24.23 -4.69 -11.39
C ALA A 237 24.85 -5.60 -10.31
N LEU A 238 24.05 -6.00 -9.29
CA LEU A 238 24.54 -6.92 -8.25
C LEU A 238 25.01 -8.28 -8.78
N LYS A 239 24.60 -8.67 -9.99
CA LYS A 239 25.08 -9.92 -10.63
C LYS A 239 26.60 -10.06 -10.64
N ASP A 240 27.31 -8.92 -10.67
CA ASP A 240 28.77 -8.86 -10.71
C ASP A 240 29.41 -8.83 -9.29
N GLU A 241 28.58 -8.69 -8.24
CA GLU A 241 29.02 -8.55 -6.83
C GLU A 241 28.68 -9.79 -5.96
N VAL A 242 27.88 -10.73 -6.48
CA VAL A 242 27.40 -11.89 -5.73
C VAL A 242 28.04 -13.21 -6.17
N ASP A 243 28.03 -14.19 -5.28
CA ASP A 243 28.61 -15.52 -5.55
C ASP A 243 27.65 -16.43 -6.32
N HIS A 244 26.33 -16.26 -6.11
CA HIS A 244 25.29 -17.13 -6.70
C HIS A 244 24.04 -16.32 -7.05
N ILE A 245 23.33 -16.79 -8.08
CA ILE A 245 22.00 -16.28 -8.47
C ILE A 245 21.10 -17.49 -8.67
N ASP A 246 20.07 -17.57 -7.86
CA ASP A 246 19.04 -18.60 -7.91
C ASP A 246 17.71 -18.00 -8.42
N THR A 247 17.03 -18.70 -9.31
CA THR A 247 15.72 -18.26 -9.83
C THR A 247 14.63 -19.22 -9.37
N LEU A 248 13.58 -18.67 -8.77
CA LEU A 248 12.38 -19.42 -8.43
C LEU A 248 11.51 -19.60 -9.67
N ASN A 249 11.40 -20.81 -10.19
CA ASN A 249 10.85 -21.08 -11.52
C ASN A 249 9.35 -21.43 -11.52
N GLN A 250 8.69 -21.61 -10.38
CA GLN A 250 7.29 -22.01 -10.30
C GLN A 250 6.45 -20.90 -9.66
N SER A 251 5.51 -20.34 -10.41
CA SER A 251 4.49 -19.46 -9.83
C SER A 251 3.33 -20.25 -9.24
N TYR A 252 2.93 -19.88 -8.03
CA TYR A 252 1.74 -20.41 -7.33
C TYR A 252 0.54 -19.45 -7.42
N ARG A 253 0.71 -18.33 -8.14
CA ARG A 253 -0.32 -17.32 -8.35
C ARG A 253 -0.83 -17.33 -9.78
N ILE A 254 0.06 -17.16 -10.74
CA ILE A 254 -0.28 -16.92 -12.14
C ILE A 254 -0.84 -18.18 -12.77
N PRO A 255 -2.07 -18.17 -13.31
CA PRO A 255 -2.62 -19.28 -14.06
C PRO A 255 -1.96 -19.39 -15.44
N GLY A 256 -2.00 -20.58 -16.04
CA GLY A 256 -1.55 -20.83 -17.40
C GLY A 256 -2.46 -20.15 -18.46
N GLY A 257 -2.04 -20.24 -19.71
CA GLY A 257 -2.76 -19.70 -20.87
C GLY A 257 -2.67 -18.19 -20.99
N PRO A 258 -3.76 -17.49 -21.40
CA PRO A 258 -3.69 -16.14 -21.92
C PRO A 258 -3.18 -15.11 -20.91
N ILE A 259 -3.36 -15.31 -19.60
CA ILE A 259 -2.84 -14.39 -18.57
C ILE A 259 -1.32 -14.48 -18.49
N HIS A 260 -0.78 -15.70 -18.44
CA HIS A 260 0.66 -15.89 -18.43
C HIS A 260 1.29 -15.39 -19.74
N GLU A 261 0.73 -15.77 -20.90
CA GLU A 261 1.22 -15.34 -22.21
C GLU A 261 1.28 -13.81 -22.30
N LEU A 262 0.19 -13.12 -21.95
CA LEU A 262 0.14 -11.66 -21.93
C LEU A 262 1.20 -11.06 -20.99
N SER A 263 1.37 -11.65 -19.81
CA SER A 263 2.38 -11.18 -18.87
C SER A 263 3.80 -11.29 -19.43
N GLN A 264 4.10 -12.40 -20.16
CA GLN A 264 5.38 -12.57 -20.82
C GLN A 264 5.57 -11.61 -21.99
N ASP A 265 4.52 -11.35 -22.79
CA ASP A 265 4.57 -10.39 -23.90
C ASP A 265 4.83 -8.95 -23.42
N ILE A 266 4.27 -8.57 -22.26
CA ILE A 266 4.52 -7.27 -21.66
C ILE A 266 5.97 -7.20 -21.18
N ILE A 267 6.45 -8.18 -20.41
CA ILE A 267 7.74 -8.07 -19.75
C ILE A 267 8.94 -8.22 -20.70
N ARG A 268 8.77 -8.92 -21.82
CA ARG A 268 9.78 -8.99 -22.87
C ARG A 268 10.08 -7.65 -23.55
N LYS A 269 9.20 -6.66 -23.41
CA LYS A 269 9.43 -5.30 -23.91
C LYS A 269 10.43 -4.51 -23.05
N VAL A 270 10.68 -4.95 -21.81
CA VAL A 270 11.67 -4.33 -20.90
C VAL A 270 13.07 -4.61 -21.40
N THR A 271 13.85 -3.57 -21.58
CA THR A 271 15.20 -3.65 -22.17
C THR A 271 16.29 -4.03 -21.17
N ASN A 272 16.23 -3.47 -19.95
CA ASN A 272 17.20 -3.74 -18.89
C ASN A 272 16.57 -4.60 -17.78
N ARG A 273 16.85 -5.91 -17.80
CA ARG A 273 16.32 -6.88 -16.84
C ARG A 273 17.20 -8.11 -16.70
N TYR A 274 17.03 -8.87 -15.62
CA TYR A 274 17.54 -10.24 -15.53
C TYR A 274 16.82 -11.13 -16.55
N ASP A 275 17.56 -11.93 -17.29
CA ASP A 275 16.98 -12.99 -18.11
C ASP A 275 16.50 -14.11 -17.22
N LYS A 276 15.17 -14.26 -17.13
CA LYS A 276 14.52 -15.26 -16.29
C LYS A 276 13.17 -15.68 -16.86
N GLU A 277 12.87 -16.94 -16.69
CA GLU A 277 11.58 -17.54 -17.04
C GLU A 277 10.98 -18.24 -15.82
N TYR A 278 9.67 -18.35 -15.80
CA TYR A 278 8.94 -19.10 -14.77
C TYR A 278 7.74 -19.82 -15.36
N MET A 279 7.36 -20.90 -14.72
CA MET A 279 6.19 -21.69 -15.09
C MET A 279 4.96 -21.18 -14.35
N PRO A 280 3.82 -21.00 -15.04
CA PRO A 280 2.54 -20.71 -14.40
C PRO A 280 2.00 -21.92 -13.65
N ARG A 281 0.88 -21.76 -12.95
CA ARG A 281 0.11 -22.90 -12.43
C ARG A 281 -0.44 -23.74 -13.59
N GLN A 282 -0.84 -24.98 -13.29
CA GLN A 282 -1.46 -25.88 -14.28
C GLN A 282 -2.86 -25.42 -14.70
N GLU A 283 -3.62 -24.79 -13.77
CA GLU A 283 -4.93 -24.25 -14.07
C GLU A 283 -4.84 -23.13 -15.09
N GLN A 284 -5.77 -23.14 -16.05
CA GLN A 284 -5.88 -22.09 -17.06
C GLN A 284 -6.63 -20.91 -16.49
N GLY A 285 -6.20 -19.70 -16.86
CA GLY A 285 -6.89 -18.46 -16.55
C GLY A 285 -7.67 -17.92 -17.75
N ASP A 286 -8.65 -17.08 -17.45
CA ASP A 286 -9.49 -16.44 -18.46
C ASP A 286 -9.06 -14.99 -18.68
N LEU A 287 -9.10 -14.57 -19.95
CA LEU A 287 -8.85 -13.18 -20.35
C LEU A 287 -10.05 -12.64 -21.12
N THR A 288 -10.66 -11.59 -20.60
CA THR A 288 -11.83 -10.94 -21.25
C THR A 288 -11.55 -9.46 -21.46
N ARG A 289 -11.95 -8.92 -22.60
CA ARG A 289 -11.88 -7.50 -22.95
C ARG A 289 -13.27 -6.90 -23.04
N TYR A 290 -13.43 -5.67 -22.55
CA TYR A 290 -14.70 -4.95 -22.53
C TYR A 290 -14.52 -3.59 -23.18
N SER A 291 -15.46 -3.22 -24.03
CA SER A 291 -15.48 -1.89 -24.68
C SER A 291 -16.11 -0.81 -23.78
N ASP A 292 -16.89 -1.23 -22.77
CA ASP A 292 -17.57 -0.31 -21.85
C ASP A 292 -17.62 -0.89 -20.44
N VAL A 293 -17.51 -0.02 -19.45
CA VAL A 293 -17.51 -0.39 -18.04
C VAL A 293 -18.80 -1.08 -17.60
N THR A 294 -19.93 -0.74 -18.21
CA THR A 294 -21.25 -1.32 -17.89
C THR A 294 -21.38 -2.79 -18.28
N GLN A 295 -20.48 -3.30 -19.10
CA GLN A 295 -20.41 -4.72 -19.46
C GLN A 295 -19.74 -5.58 -18.38
N VAL A 296 -19.03 -4.94 -17.41
CA VAL A 296 -18.29 -5.66 -16.37
C VAL A 296 -19.23 -6.01 -15.23
N ASP A 297 -19.50 -7.30 -15.10
CA ASP A 297 -20.30 -7.82 -13.96
C ASP A 297 -19.40 -8.20 -12.80
N MET A 298 -19.41 -7.38 -11.76
CA MET A 298 -18.72 -7.63 -10.49
C MET A 298 -19.69 -8.08 -9.38
N SER A 299 -20.85 -8.63 -9.71
CA SER A 299 -21.85 -9.08 -8.72
C SER A 299 -21.37 -10.21 -7.83
N GLN A 300 -20.42 -11.02 -8.31
CA GLN A 300 -19.90 -12.18 -7.61
C GLN A 300 -18.36 -12.21 -7.59
N GLY A 301 -17.80 -12.91 -6.61
CA GLY A 301 -16.35 -13.15 -6.50
C GLY A 301 -15.57 -11.99 -5.87
N GLU A 302 -14.28 -12.20 -5.73
CA GLU A 302 -13.32 -11.22 -5.22
C GLU A 302 -12.70 -10.46 -6.40
N TRP A 303 -12.72 -9.13 -6.32
CA TRP A 303 -12.28 -8.26 -7.41
C TRP A 303 -11.22 -7.26 -6.93
N LEU A 304 -10.21 -7.10 -7.77
CA LEU A 304 -9.22 -6.03 -7.65
C LEU A 304 -9.23 -5.21 -8.93
N VAL A 305 -9.70 -3.97 -8.83
CA VAL A 305 -9.76 -3.03 -9.96
C VAL A 305 -8.57 -2.12 -9.92
N LEU A 306 -7.79 -2.08 -10.99
CA LEU A 306 -6.50 -1.45 -11.08
C LEU A 306 -6.44 -0.38 -12.17
N SER A 307 -5.83 0.75 -11.84
CA SER A 307 -5.54 1.84 -12.78
C SER A 307 -4.17 2.45 -12.51
N SER A 308 -3.67 3.26 -13.42
CA SER A 308 -2.43 4.01 -13.23
C SER A 308 -2.59 5.16 -12.22
N ALA A 309 -3.78 5.77 -12.13
CA ALA A 309 -4.08 6.88 -11.23
C ALA A 309 -5.50 6.80 -10.66
N ASN A 310 -5.70 7.34 -9.44
CA ASN A 310 -6.96 7.22 -8.70
C ASN A 310 -8.19 7.79 -9.43
N TYR A 311 -8.04 8.86 -10.20
CA TYR A 311 -9.17 9.51 -10.88
C TYR A 311 -9.75 8.67 -12.04
N PHE A 312 -8.99 7.72 -12.59
CA PHE A 312 -9.53 6.77 -13.57
C PHE A 312 -10.53 5.78 -12.94
N LEU A 313 -10.50 5.61 -11.62
CA LEU A 313 -11.42 4.72 -10.90
C LEU A 313 -12.80 5.33 -10.64
N ASP A 314 -13.03 6.62 -10.96
CA ASP A 314 -14.27 7.31 -10.57
C ASP A 314 -15.49 6.69 -11.26
N GLU A 315 -15.40 6.35 -12.55
CA GLU A 315 -16.48 5.67 -13.28
C GLU A 315 -16.80 4.28 -12.68
N ILE A 316 -15.79 3.55 -12.22
CA ILE A 316 -16.00 2.27 -11.53
C ILE A 316 -16.70 2.48 -10.18
N LYS A 317 -16.37 3.55 -9.46
CA LYS A 317 -17.07 3.90 -8.20
C LYS A 317 -18.55 4.19 -8.47
N ASP A 318 -18.82 4.93 -9.55
CA ASP A 318 -20.19 5.25 -9.95
C ASP A 318 -20.96 4.00 -10.36
N LEU A 319 -20.34 3.09 -11.12
CA LEU A 319 -20.91 1.80 -11.45
C LEU A 319 -21.20 0.97 -10.18
N CYS A 320 -20.24 0.86 -9.27
CA CYS A 320 -20.44 0.14 -8.01
C CYS A 320 -21.61 0.73 -7.19
N ARG A 321 -21.72 2.07 -7.14
CA ARG A 321 -22.84 2.74 -6.46
C ARG A 321 -24.18 2.46 -7.13
N LEU A 322 -24.23 2.54 -8.45
CA LEU A 322 -25.44 2.26 -9.23
C LEU A 322 -25.90 0.81 -9.05
N GLN A 323 -24.97 -0.14 -9.10
CA GLN A 323 -25.24 -1.57 -8.96
C GLN A 323 -25.38 -2.03 -7.50
N GLY A 324 -25.14 -1.17 -6.53
CA GLY A 324 -25.19 -1.54 -5.12
C GLY A 324 -24.06 -2.50 -4.69
N TRP A 325 -22.89 -2.45 -5.31
CA TRP A 325 -21.75 -3.26 -4.94
C TRP A 325 -20.90 -2.56 -3.90
N TYR A 326 -20.67 -3.21 -2.75
CA TYR A 326 -19.86 -2.67 -1.67
C TYR A 326 -18.37 -2.79 -2.00
N TYR A 327 -17.64 -1.67 -1.93
CA TYR A 327 -16.22 -1.64 -2.28
C TYR A 327 -15.36 -0.90 -1.27
N ALA A 328 -14.06 -1.23 -1.27
CA ALA A 328 -13.02 -0.44 -0.61
C ALA A 328 -12.21 0.34 -1.66
N HIS A 329 -11.78 1.55 -1.32
CA HIS A 329 -10.83 2.34 -2.09
C HIS A 329 -9.72 2.83 -1.17
N LYS A 330 -8.49 2.43 -1.45
CA LYS A 330 -7.35 2.56 -0.52
C LYS A 330 -7.67 1.83 0.79
N THR A 331 -7.68 2.55 1.92
CA THR A 331 -7.97 2.01 3.26
C THR A 331 -9.39 2.31 3.73
N LYS A 332 -10.24 2.85 2.86
CA LYS A 332 -11.60 3.28 3.24
C LYS A 332 -12.65 2.51 2.47
N ASN A 333 -13.66 2.05 3.18
CA ASN A 333 -14.85 1.49 2.57
C ASN A 333 -15.72 2.61 1.97
N SER A 334 -16.47 2.29 0.91
CA SER A 334 -17.37 3.21 0.21
C SER A 334 -18.45 3.81 1.11
N VAL A 335 -18.89 3.04 2.12
CA VAL A 335 -19.74 3.47 3.23
C VAL A 335 -19.14 2.95 4.52
N LYS A 336 -19.24 3.71 5.61
CA LYS A 336 -18.75 3.28 6.93
C LYS A 336 -19.45 2.00 7.36
N LEU A 337 -18.66 1.00 7.76
CA LEU A 337 -19.19 -0.28 8.22
C LEU A 337 -20.16 -0.12 9.40
N ASP A 338 -19.83 0.72 10.38
CA ASP A 338 -20.66 0.95 11.56
C ASP A 338 -22.04 1.51 11.20
N LEU A 339 -22.12 2.37 10.17
CA LEU A 339 -23.40 2.87 9.66
C LEU A 339 -24.23 1.74 9.03
N LEU A 340 -23.61 0.91 8.19
CA LEU A 340 -24.31 -0.21 7.55
C LEU A 340 -24.81 -1.24 8.58
N LEU A 341 -23.99 -1.53 9.59
CA LEU A 341 -24.37 -2.40 10.69
C LEU A 341 -25.51 -1.80 11.54
N ALA A 342 -25.48 -0.47 11.77
CA ALA A 342 -26.55 0.23 12.46
C ALA A 342 -27.87 0.14 11.69
N ILE A 343 -27.83 0.32 10.35
CA ILE A 343 -29.02 0.19 9.49
C ILE A 343 -29.59 -1.23 9.52
N GLN A 344 -28.74 -2.25 9.35
CA GLN A 344 -29.19 -3.65 9.42
C GLN A 344 -29.78 -4.00 10.78
N THR A 345 -29.13 -3.51 11.84
CA THR A 345 -29.60 -3.70 13.22
C THR A 345 -30.94 -3.03 13.45
N TRP A 346 -31.10 -1.79 12.96
CA TRP A 346 -32.36 -1.04 13.04
C TRP A 346 -33.51 -1.76 12.34
N GLU A 347 -33.31 -2.22 11.10
CA GLU A 347 -34.35 -2.89 10.33
C GLU A 347 -34.78 -4.23 10.98
N LYS A 348 -33.86 -4.97 11.57
CA LYS A 348 -34.17 -6.18 12.35
C LYS A 348 -34.95 -5.84 13.63
N TRP A 349 -34.46 -4.82 14.35
CA TRP A 349 -35.07 -4.44 15.65
C TRP A 349 -36.49 -3.94 15.51
N ARG A 350 -36.76 -3.12 14.48
CA ARG A 350 -38.12 -2.60 14.24
C ARG A 350 -39.09 -3.62 13.60
N SER A 351 -38.58 -4.65 12.94
CA SER A 351 -39.43 -5.66 12.24
C SER A 351 -39.71 -6.91 13.03
N MET A 352 -39.02 -7.12 14.14
CA MET A 352 -39.17 -8.31 14.99
C MET A 352 -39.22 -7.86 16.46
N GLU A 353 -40.06 -8.53 17.26
CA GLU A 353 -40.02 -8.44 18.72
C GLU A 353 -38.68 -9.06 19.19
N HIS A 354 -37.62 -8.26 19.17
CA HIS A 354 -36.28 -8.72 19.45
C HIS A 354 -35.59 -7.82 20.47
N LEU A 355 -35.00 -8.46 21.48
CA LEU A 355 -34.17 -7.79 22.47
C LEU A 355 -32.83 -7.39 21.82
N LEU A 356 -32.51 -6.10 21.80
CA LEU A 356 -31.27 -5.61 21.24
C LEU A 356 -30.27 -5.25 22.35
N PRO A 357 -29.03 -5.75 22.31
CA PRO A 357 -27.99 -5.41 23.29
C PRO A 357 -27.72 -3.90 23.33
N VAL A 358 -27.43 -3.37 24.51
CA VAL A 358 -27.21 -1.94 24.75
C VAL A 358 -26.14 -1.33 23.81
N ALA A 359 -25.04 -2.05 23.56
CA ALA A 359 -23.99 -1.58 22.65
C ALA A 359 -24.51 -1.37 21.21
N SER A 360 -25.39 -2.27 20.74
CA SER A 360 -26.01 -2.18 19.42
C SER A 360 -27.01 -1.04 19.33
N ILE A 361 -27.80 -0.80 20.39
CA ILE A 361 -28.72 0.35 20.47
C ILE A 361 -27.93 1.66 20.44
N LYS A 362 -26.84 1.76 21.19
CA LYS A 362 -25.96 2.96 21.16
C LYS A 362 -25.41 3.23 19.77
N ASN A 363 -25.00 2.19 19.04
CA ASN A 363 -24.56 2.33 17.66
C ASN A 363 -25.69 2.86 16.76
N VAL A 364 -26.90 2.30 16.86
CA VAL A 364 -28.08 2.79 16.12
C VAL A 364 -28.36 4.25 16.47
N TYR A 365 -28.42 4.61 17.76
CA TYR A 365 -28.72 5.96 18.23
C TYR A 365 -27.72 6.99 17.73
N ALA A 366 -26.46 6.61 17.51
CA ALA A 366 -25.43 7.52 16.97
C ALA A 366 -25.77 8.06 15.58
N TYR A 367 -26.60 7.35 14.82
CA TYR A 367 -27.00 7.72 13.45
C TYR A 367 -28.44 8.20 13.33
N LEU A 368 -29.30 8.02 14.35
CA LEU A 368 -30.66 8.55 14.33
C LEU A 368 -30.68 10.08 14.43
N GLY A 369 -31.66 10.72 13.81
CA GLY A 369 -31.83 12.17 13.87
C GLY A 369 -32.23 12.66 15.26
N GLU A 370 -31.91 13.93 15.58
CA GLU A 370 -32.27 14.55 16.87
C GLU A 370 -33.78 14.57 17.10
N ASN A 371 -34.55 14.76 16.04
CA ASN A 371 -36.01 14.75 16.08
C ASN A 371 -36.62 13.37 16.34
N VAL A 372 -35.85 12.31 16.16
CA VAL A 372 -36.29 10.92 16.35
C VAL A 372 -35.76 10.29 17.65
N THR A 373 -34.80 10.96 18.34
CA THR A 373 -34.27 10.50 19.62
C THR A 373 -34.46 11.49 20.77
N LYS A 374 -35.10 12.64 20.58
CA LYS A 374 -35.45 13.68 21.58
C LYS A 374 -34.42 13.87 22.70
N GLY A 375 -33.20 14.25 22.33
CA GLY A 375 -32.11 14.52 23.30
C GLY A 375 -31.34 13.30 23.82
N TYR A 376 -31.70 12.09 23.42
CA TYR A 376 -31.08 10.83 23.86
C TYR A 376 -30.12 10.20 22.83
N ARG A 377 -29.67 10.97 21.85
CA ARG A 377 -28.85 10.50 20.72
C ARG A 377 -27.63 9.65 21.08
N THR A 378 -27.09 9.80 22.30
CA THR A 378 -25.94 9.03 22.76
C THR A 378 -26.30 7.79 23.57
N GLY A 379 -27.60 7.49 23.76
CA GLY A 379 -28.05 6.39 24.57
C GLY A 379 -27.61 6.46 26.05
N LYS A 380 -27.44 7.67 26.60
CA LYS A 380 -26.94 7.88 27.97
C LYS A 380 -27.86 7.32 29.06
N THR A 381 -29.13 7.14 28.77
CA THR A 381 -30.13 6.58 29.72
C THR A 381 -30.18 5.07 29.68
N LEU A 382 -29.51 4.42 28.74
CA LEU A 382 -29.45 2.97 28.64
C LEU A 382 -28.52 2.41 29.72
N ASN A 383 -29.02 1.46 30.50
CA ASN A 383 -28.25 0.83 31.56
C ASN A 383 -27.39 -0.30 30.98
N GLU A 384 -26.07 -0.19 31.11
CA GLU A 384 -25.10 -1.15 30.58
C GLU A 384 -25.12 -2.52 31.29
N SER A 385 -25.78 -2.61 32.45
CA SER A 385 -25.93 -3.86 33.17
C SER A 385 -27.12 -4.72 32.67
N GLU A 386 -27.99 -4.15 31.81
CA GLU A 386 -29.10 -4.87 31.19
C GLU A 386 -28.62 -5.66 29.99
N GLU A 387 -29.24 -6.82 29.71
CA GLU A 387 -28.94 -7.61 28.51
C GLU A 387 -29.27 -6.86 27.23
N GLY A 388 -30.29 -6.01 27.26
CA GLY A 388 -30.75 -5.19 26.17
C GLY A 388 -32.14 -4.62 26.41
N TYR A 389 -32.72 -4.04 25.34
CA TYR A 389 -34.04 -3.43 25.38
C TYR A 389 -34.84 -3.79 24.12
N TYR A 390 -36.18 -3.89 24.28
CA TYR A 390 -37.10 -3.89 23.15
C TYR A 390 -37.35 -2.49 22.62
N ILE A 391 -37.80 -2.36 21.39
CA ILE A 391 -38.04 -1.05 20.75
C ILE A 391 -39.11 -0.24 21.50
N GLU A 392 -40.13 -0.88 22.04
CA GLU A 392 -41.18 -0.25 22.81
C GLU A 392 -40.64 0.37 24.11
N GLU A 393 -39.71 -0.30 24.80
CA GLU A 393 -39.09 0.21 26.01
C GLU A 393 -38.25 1.45 25.69
N CYS A 394 -37.51 1.44 24.56
CA CYS A 394 -36.76 2.60 24.09
C CYS A 394 -37.68 3.75 23.71
N THR A 395 -38.84 3.50 23.15
CA THR A 395 -39.84 4.52 22.84
C THR A 395 -40.43 5.14 24.11
N GLN A 396 -40.68 4.34 25.14
CA GLN A 396 -41.27 4.81 26.40
C GLN A 396 -40.29 5.50 27.32
N GLN A 397 -39.02 5.03 27.39
CA GLN A 397 -38.10 5.39 28.48
C GLN A 397 -36.78 6.00 27.99
N HIS A 398 -36.38 5.74 26.73
CA HIS A 398 -35.05 6.10 26.20
C HIS A 398 -35.10 7.05 25.00
N GLY A 399 -36.19 7.77 24.83
CA GLY A 399 -36.34 8.89 23.91
C GLY A 399 -36.42 8.56 22.42
N LEU A 400 -36.63 7.30 22.07
CA LEU A 400 -36.94 6.92 20.70
C LEU A 400 -38.34 7.40 20.31
N GLN A 401 -38.47 8.08 19.16
CA GLN A 401 -39.73 8.71 18.72
C GLN A 401 -40.23 8.19 17.37
N THR A 402 -39.58 7.19 16.80
CA THR A 402 -39.95 6.62 15.50
C THR A 402 -39.63 5.13 15.42
N ASP A 403 -40.44 4.44 14.65
CA ASP A 403 -40.22 3.08 14.16
C ASP A 403 -40.20 3.02 12.63
N GLU A 404 -40.03 4.20 11.98
CA GLU A 404 -40.01 4.33 10.53
C GLU A 404 -38.79 3.61 9.93
N VAL A 405 -38.85 3.35 8.62
CA VAL A 405 -37.75 2.77 7.85
C VAL A 405 -36.48 3.57 7.97
N TRP A 406 -35.33 2.89 7.90
CA TRP A 406 -34.02 3.50 8.19
C TRP A 406 -33.75 4.82 7.43
N TYR A 407 -34.13 4.93 6.17
CA TYR A 407 -33.88 6.13 5.37
C TYR A 407 -34.70 7.36 5.77
N LYS A 408 -35.71 7.19 6.61
CA LYS A 408 -36.46 8.27 7.26
C LYS A 408 -35.95 8.55 8.68
N ALA A 409 -35.48 7.52 9.37
CA ALA A 409 -35.06 7.61 10.76
C ALA A 409 -33.60 8.07 10.90
N PHE A 410 -32.70 7.68 9.97
CA PHE A 410 -31.28 8.01 10.02
C PHE A 410 -31.03 9.41 9.43
N ALA A 411 -30.24 10.23 10.13
CA ALA A 411 -29.96 11.60 9.74
C ALA A 411 -28.58 11.74 9.05
N GLY A 412 -28.43 12.78 8.24
CA GLY A 412 -27.15 13.20 7.69
C GLY A 412 -26.66 12.38 6.48
N LEU A 413 -27.55 11.62 5.85
CA LEU A 413 -27.27 10.95 4.58
C LEU A 413 -27.70 11.85 3.41
N ASP A 414 -26.84 11.97 2.41
CA ASP A 414 -27.21 12.54 1.12
C ASP A 414 -28.00 11.51 0.30
N VAL A 415 -28.75 12.00 -0.69
CA VAL A 415 -29.64 11.17 -1.52
C VAL A 415 -28.88 10.08 -2.28
N ASP A 416 -27.65 10.38 -2.74
CA ASP A 416 -26.85 9.43 -3.50
C ASP A 416 -26.36 8.28 -2.60
N THR A 417 -25.91 8.61 -1.39
CA THR A 417 -25.52 7.61 -0.39
C THR A 417 -26.72 6.77 0.08
N GLU A 418 -27.89 7.38 0.27
CA GLU A 418 -29.11 6.66 0.60
C GLU A 418 -29.49 5.66 -0.51
N ASN A 419 -29.53 6.10 -1.77
CA ASN A 419 -29.83 5.25 -2.91
C ASN A 419 -28.83 4.10 -3.05
N TYR A 420 -27.56 4.38 -2.86
CA TYR A 420 -26.51 3.37 -2.90
C TYR A 420 -26.73 2.29 -1.83
N ILE A 421 -27.01 2.70 -0.58
CA ILE A 421 -27.28 1.74 0.51
C ILE A 421 -28.55 0.93 0.21
N ARG A 422 -29.60 1.55 -0.35
CA ARG A 422 -30.82 0.83 -0.78
C ARG A 422 -30.51 -0.25 -1.80
N ASN A 423 -29.69 0.09 -2.81
CA ASN A 423 -29.26 -0.87 -3.84
C ASN A 423 -28.45 -2.02 -3.23
N MET A 424 -27.51 -1.73 -2.30
CA MET A 424 -26.76 -2.76 -1.59
C MET A 424 -27.64 -3.73 -0.81
N LEU A 425 -28.64 -3.20 -0.09
CA LEU A 425 -29.57 -4.02 0.69
C LEU A 425 -30.52 -4.81 -0.21
N ALA A 426 -30.99 -4.23 -1.32
CA ALA A 426 -31.85 -4.90 -2.28
C ALA A 426 -31.16 -6.07 -3.00
N ASN A 427 -29.84 -5.98 -3.19
CA ASN A 427 -29.03 -7.01 -3.82
C ASN A 427 -28.42 -8.00 -2.83
N ASP A 428 -28.80 -7.91 -1.56
CA ASP A 428 -28.23 -8.74 -0.47
C ASP A 428 -26.68 -8.73 -0.46
N GLU A 429 -26.10 -7.55 -0.75
CA GLU A 429 -24.65 -7.39 -0.83
C GLU A 429 -24.00 -7.67 0.52
N LYS A 430 -22.93 -8.46 0.52
CA LYS A 430 -22.23 -8.88 1.73
C LYS A 430 -21.47 -7.72 2.36
N ILE A 431 -21.94 -7.25 3.50
CA ILE A 431 -21.34 -6.17 4.27
C ILE A 431 -20.31 -6.76 5.23
N THR A 432 -19.03 -6.46 4.98
CA THR A 432 -17.90 -6.93 5.78
C THR A 432 -16.88 -5.81 5.95
N GLN A 433 -15.95 -5.96 6.90
CA GLN A 433 -14.85 -5.01 7.06
C GLN A 433 -13.96 -4.94 5.81
N ASN A 434 -13.79 -6.05 5.13
CA ASN A 434 -13.02 -6.15 3.88
C ASN A 434 -14.00 -6.46 2.72
N PRO A 435 -14.46 -5.44 1.99
CA PRO A 435 -15.31 -5.64 0.82
C PRO A 435 -14.65 -6.54 -0.22
N ARG A 436 -15.46 -7.33 -0.91
CA ARG A 436 -14.99 -8.23 -1.99
C ARG A 436 -14.48 -7.49 -3.24
N ILE A 437 -14.79 -6.20 -3.39
CA ILE A 437 -14.28 -5.34 -4.46
C ILE A 437 -13.31 -4.32 -3.85
N THR A 438 -12.09 -4.34 -4.36
CA THR A 438 -11.06 -3.36 -3.98
C THR A 438 -10.65 -2.53 -5.19
N LEU A 439 -10.74 -1.21 -5.07
CA LEU A 439 -10.28 -0.26 -6.08
C LEU A 439 -8.93 0.31 -5.66
N SER A 440 -7.94 0.24 -6.54
CA SER A 440 -6.57 0.66 -6.22
C SER A 440 -5.81 1.15 -7.44
N THR A 441 -4.74 1.90 -7.23
CA THR A 441 -3.73 2.06 -8.27
C THR A 441 -2.86 0.81 -8.33
N ILE A 442 -2.25 0.53 -9.49
CA ILE A 442 -1.34 -0.61 -9.66
C ILE A 442 -0.19 -0.53 -8.63
N HIS A 443 0.35 0.67 -8.39
CA HIS A 443 1.40 0.88 -7.38
C HIS A 443 0.96 0.46 -5.97
N ALA A 444 -0.22 0.91 -5.52
CA ALA A 444 -0.71 0.60 -4.18
C ALA A 444 -1.16 -0.87 -4.03
N ALA A 445 -1.50 -1.53 -5.16
CA ALA A 445 -1.88 -2.93 -5.19
C ALA A 445 -0.67 -3.89 -5.22
N LYS A 446 0.58 -3.38 -5.25
CA LYS A 446 1.77 -4.24 -5.20
C LYS A 446 1.74 -5.10 -3.93
N GLY A 447 2.03 -6.39 -4.09
CA GLY A 447 1.88 -7.39 -3.02
C GLY A 447 0.46 -7.95 -2.85
N GLY A 448 -0.58 -7.30 -3.42
CA GLY A 448 -1.95 -7.81 -3.43
C GLY A 448 -2.21 -8.82 -4.55
N GLU A 449 -3.35 -9.49 -4.48
CA GLU A 449 -3.84 -10.43 -5.51
C GLU A 449 -5.35 -10.65 -5.32
N ALA A 450 -6.05 -11.02 -6.38
CA ALA A 450 -7.48 -11.37 -6.33
C ALA A 450 -7.81 -12.45 -7.36
N ASP A 451 -8.95 -13.09 -7.18
CA ASP A 451 -9.44 -14.06 -8.16
C ASP A 451 -9.71 -13.41 -9.51
N ASN A 452 -10.37 -12.24 -9.49
CA ASN A 452 -10.67 -11.45 -10.67
C ASN A 452 -9.94 -10.09 -10.60
N VAL A 453 -9.25 -9.72 -11.66
CA VAL A 453 -8.57 -8.42 -11.78
C VAL A 453 -9.09 -7.68 -12.99
N LEU A 454 -9.56 -6.45 -12.80
CA LEU A 454 -9.92 -5.54 -13.87
C LEU A 454 -8.83 -4.47 -14.02
N ILE A 455 -8.29 -4.31 -15.23
CA ILE A 455 -7.29 -3.29 -15.56
C ILE A 455 -7.90 -2.21 -16.44
N LEU A 456 -7.72 -0.95 -16.03
CA LEU A 456 -7.94 0.24 -16.84
C LEU A 456 -6.59 0.67 -17.41
N PRO A 457 -6.42 0.63 -18.74
CA PRO A 457 -5.11 0.87 -19.37
C PRO A 457 -4.75 2.35 -19.54
N ASP A 458 -5.66 3.26 -19.15
CA ASP A 458 -5.42 4.71 -19.26
C ASP A 458 -4.22 5.14 -18.42
N ILE A 459 -3.38 6.04 -18.98
CA ILE A 459 -2.23 6.63 -18.31
C ILE A 459 -2.38 8.16 -18.19
N THR A 460 -1.70 8.75 -17.23
CA THR A 460 -1.81 10.20 -16.96
C THR A 460 -1.15 11.00 -18.09
N LYS A 461 -1.60 12.25 -18.27
CA LYS A 461 -0.97 13.16 -19.24
C LYS A 461 0.51 13.35 -18.96
N SER A 462 0.88 13.52 -17.71
CA SER A 462 2.29 13.63 -17.28
C SER A 462 3.11 12.38 -17.60
N ALA A 463 2.49 11.21 -17.66
CA ALA A 463 3.16 9.96 -18.04
C ALA A 463 3.36 9.83 -19.56
N VAL A 464 2.64 10.59 -20.38
CA VAL A 464 2.80 10.62 -21.83
C VAL A 464 3.69 11.75 -22.28
N ASP A 465 3.53 12.96 -21.66
CA ASP A 465 4.20 14.18 -22.07
C ASP A 465 5.66 14.28 -21.52
N ASN A 466 6.02 13.43 -20.55
CA ASN A 466 7.37 13.37 -20.02
C ASN A 466 8.22 12.43 -20.90
N ASP A 467 9.07 12.99 -21.72
CA ASP A 467 10.12 12.25 -22.44
C ASP A 467 11.08 11.47 -21.50
N ASP A 468 11.05 11.80 -20.21
CA ASP A 468 11.83 11.14 -19.16
C ASP A 468 11.22 9.83 -18.63
N ILE A 469 9.98 9.46 -19.01
CA ILE A 469 9.42 8.18 -18.60
C ILE A 469 10.04 7.08 -19.44
N ASN A 470 10.94 6.36 -18.79
CA ASN A 470 11.51 5.15 -19.37
C ASN A 470 10.35 4.19 -19.72
N PRO A 471 10.18 3.80 -21.00
CA PRO A 471 9.15 2.84 -21.40
C PRO A 471 9.14 1.55 -20.57
N ASP A 472 10.29 1.13 -20.07
CA ASP A 472 10.47 -0.02 -19.20
C ASP A 472 9.64 0.11 -17.90
N GLU A 473 9.44 1.34 -17.39
CA GLU A 473 8.63 1.56 -16.17
C GLU A 473 7.14 1.29 -16.42
N LEU A 474 6.62 1.70 -17.57
CA LEU A 474 5.24 1.40 -17.95
C LEU A 474 5.05 -0.10 -18.20
N HIS A 475 6.01 -0.76 -18.83
CA HIS A 475 5.96 -2.21 -19.03
C HIS A 475 5.93 -2.94 -17.69
N ARG A 476 6.80 -2.58 -16.74
CA ARG A 476 6.81 -3.14 -15.39
C ARG A 476 5.51 -2.86 -14.63
N LEU A 477 4.97 -1.64 -14.76
CA LEU A 477 3.73 -1.25 -14.09
C LEU A 477 2.57 -2.16 -14.53
N PHE A 478 2.35 -2.29 -15.84
CA PHE A 478 1.25 -3.13 -16.34
C PHE A 478 1.52 -4.63 -16.16
N TYR A 479 2.78 -5.06 -16.21
CA TYR A 479 3.16 -6.41 -15.81
C TYR A 479 2.76 -6.71 -14.37
N VAL A 480 3.04 -5.79 -13.43
CA VAL A 480 2.59 -5.94 -12.04
C VAL A 480 1.07 -6.02 -11.98
N GLY A 481 0.33 -5.18 -12.70
CA GLY A 481 -1.13 -5.21 -12.74
C GLY A 481 -1.68 -6.55 -13.21
N VAL A 482 -1.24 -7.03 -14.36
CA VAL A 482 -1.68 -8.30 -14.98
C VAL A 482 -1.40 -9.48 -14.06
N THR A 483 -0.23 -9.48 -13.42
CA THR A 483 0.21 -10.58 -12.55
C THR A 483 -0.46 -10.60 -11.17
N ARG A 484 -1.47 -9.74 -10.92
CA ARG A 484 -2.31 -9.82 -9.69
C ARG A 484 -3.45 -10.83 -9.82
N ALA A 485 -3.80 -11.25 -11.04
CA ALA A 485 -4.90 -12.17 -11.29
C ALA A 485 -4.57 -13.61 -10.92
N LYS A 486 -5.45 -14.26 -10.14
CA LYS A 486 -5.36 -15.68 -9.79
C LYS A 486 -6.21 -16.58 -10.68
N LYS A 487 -7.29 -16.06 -11.29
CA LYS A 487 -8.21 -16.84 -12.12
C LYS A 487 -8.56 -16.11 -13.42
N SER A 488 -9.06 -14.88 -13.32
CA SER A 488 -9.57 -14.14 -14.47
C SER A 488 -8.98 -12.74 -14.54
N LEU A 489 -8.55 -12.36 -15.72
CA LEU A 489 -8.08 -11.02 -16.05
C LEU A 489 -9.09 -10.35 -16.99
N HIS A 490 -9.52 -9.18 -16.62
CA HIS A 490 -10.44 -8.34 -17.36
C HIS A 490 -9.73 -7.06 -17.77
N ILE A 491 -9.87 -6.64 -19.01
CA ILE A 491 -9.24 -5.42 -19.54
C ILE A 491 -10.34 -4.55 -20.13
N LEU A 492 -10.44 -3.32 -19.64
CA LEU A 492 -11.33 -2.32 -20.20
C LEU A 492 -10.62 -1.61 -21.36
N GLU A 493 -11.33 -1.29 -22.42
CA GLU A 493 -10.81 -0.43 -23.48
C GLU A 493 -10.48 0.97 -22.93
N PRO A 494 -9.40 1.62 -23.41
CA PRO A 494 -9.00 2.93 -22.91
C PRO A 494 -10.02 4.00 -23.30
N ARG A 495 -10.20 4.99 -22.43
CA ARG A 495 -11.01 6.19 -22.75
C ARG A 495 -10.34 7.07 -23.82
N ASN A 496 -9.01 7.05 -23.84
CA ASN A 496 -8.21 7.80 -24.79
C ASN A 496 -7.03 6.95 -25.29
N TYR A 497 -7.11 6.56 -26.56
CA TYR A 497 -6.09 5.75 -27.23
C TYR A 497 -4.72 6.45 -27.39
N GLU A 498 -4.70 7.80 -27.32
CA GLU A 498 -3.44 8.55 -27.30
C GLU A 498 -2.75 8.54 -25.93
N ARG A 499 -3.48 8.14 -24.88
CA ARG A 499 -3.02 8.14 -23.49
C ARG A 499 -3.35 6.82 -22.80
N CYS A 500 -2.90 5.74 -23.38
CA CYS A 500 -3.10 4.42 -22.81
C CYS A 500 -1.86 3.56 -23.00
N TYR A 501 -1.76 2.54 -22.17
CA TYR A 501 -0.85 1.44 -22.39
C TYR A 501 -1.56 0.39 -23.24
N VAL A 502 -0.96 0.03 -24.39
CA VAL A 502 -1.50 -1.01 -25.27
C VAL A 502 -1.15 -2.39 -24.68
N ILE A 503 -2.19 -3.01 -24.09
CA ILE A 503 -2.12 -4.36 -23.51
C ILE A 503 -2.54 -5.39 -24.55
#